data_ea9004d5f250c02095933a2b957582a9
#
_entry.id   ea9004d5f250c02095933a2b957582a9
#
_cell.length_a   1.000
_cell.length_b   1.000
_cell.length_c   1.000
_cell.angle_alpha   90.00
_cell.angle_beta   90.00
_cell.angle_gamma   90.00
#
_symmetry.space_group_name_H-M   'P 1'
#
loop_
_entity.id
_entity.type
_entity.pdbx_description
1 polymer ?
#
loop_
_entity_poly.entity_id
_entity_poly.type
_entity_poly.pdbx_seq_one_letter_code
_entity_poly.pdbx_strand_id
1 'polypeptide(L)'
;MRSQPHVLGIVLAGGEGKRLFPLTADRAKPAVPFGGAYRLIDFVLSNLVNAGYLRLCVLTQYKSHSLDRHISQTWRLSGFTGEYITPVPAQQRLGPRWYTGSADAIMQSLNLIYDEDPDYIVVFGADHVYRMDPEQMVASHIASGAGVTVAGIRVPRSEASAFGCIDSDESARIVQFLEKPAHPPGTPDDPNVTFASMGNYVFTTRVLVEAIRADAENSDSDHDMGGDIIPALVAAGQAAVYDFADNDVPGATDRDRGYWRDVGTIDAFYEAHMDLVSVHPVFNLYNKHWPIRGAAENLPPAKFARGGLAQESIVGAGSILSAATVRNSVLSSNVMIDDGATVEGSVLMPGVRIGRGAVVRHAILDKNVVVGEGEIIGVDLDRDRERFAVSNGGVVTVGKGIWVG
;
A
#
# COMPACT_ATOMS: atom_id res chain seq x y z
N MET A 1 -17.60 -18.38 -27.92
CA MET A 1 -17.12 -18.03 -26.58
C MET A 1 -16.07 -16.97 -26.80
N ARG A 2 -16.25 -15.73 -26.33
CA ARG A 2 -15.13 -14.79 -26.27
C ARG A 2 -14.19 -15.36 -25.19
N SER A 3 -12.92 -15.65 -25.57
CA SER A 3 -11.90 -15.99 -24.57
C SER A 3 -11.84 -14.83 -23.55
N GLN A 4 -11.67 -15.13 -22.27
CA GLN A 4 -11.41 -14.09 -21.28
C GLN A 4 -10.21 -13.26 -21.75
N PRO A 5 -10.22 -11.92 -21.59
CA PRO A 5 -9.13 -11.08 -22.01
C PRO A 5 -7.85 -11.48 -21.27
N HIS A 6 -6.73 -11.50 -21.99
CA HIS A 6 -5.43 -11.72 -21.37
C HIS A 6 -4.93 -10.46 -20.71
N VAL A 7 -4.77 -10.47 -19.38
CA VAL A 7 -4.39 -9.32 -18.57
C VAL A 7 -3.05 -9.58 -17.87
N LEU A 8 -2.09 -8.69 -18.06
CA LEU A 8 -0.84 -8.65 -17.31
C LEU A 8 -0.94 -7.62 -16.18
N GLY A 9 -0.56 -8.01 -14.96
CA GLY A 9 -0.45 -7.08 -13.85
C GLY A 9 0.97 -6.57 -13.67
N ILE A 10 1.12 -5.24 -13.60
CA ILE A 10 2.36 -4.56 -13.25
C ILE A 10 2.12 -3.82 -11.94
N VAL A 11 2.89 -4.16 -10.92
CA VAL A 11 2.83 -3.51 -9.61
C VAL A 11 4.06 -2.64 -9.42
N LEU A 12 3.86 -1.33 -9.24
CA LEU A 12 4.93 -0.36 -9.08
C LEU A 12 5.35 -0.27 -7.62
N ALA A 13 6.55 -0.75 -7.31
CA ALA A 13 7.08 -0.87 -5.95
C ALA A 13 8.47 -0.22 -5.77
N GLY A 14 8.83 0.73 -6.63
CA GLY A 14 10.16 1.35 -6.71
C GLY A 14 10.38 2.58 -5.84
N GLY A 15 9.36 3.15 -5.22
CA GLY A 15 9.42 4.41 -4.49
C GLY A 15 10.29 4.37 -3.22
N GLU A 16 11.01 5.47 -2.94
CA GLU A 16 11.93 5.59 -1.79
C GLU A 16 11.19 5.65 -0.44
N GLY A 17 9.97 6.21 -0.38
CA GLY A 17 9.15 6.27 0.82
C GLY A 17 9.70 7.18 1.94
N LYS A 18 10.38 8.28 1.59
CA LYS A 18 11.03 9.21 2.55
C LYS A 18 10.13 9.68 3.70
N ARG A 19 8.85 9.93 3.42
CA ARG A 19 7.88 10.43 4.41
C ARG A 19 7.53 9.43 5.52
N LEU A 20 7.88 8.13 5.33
CA LEU A 20 7.72 7.08 6.34
C LEU A 20 9.03 6.79 7.12
N PHE A 21 10.07 7.61 6.95
CA PHE A 21 11.27 7.45 7.78
C PHE A 21 10.91 7.56 9.28
N PRO A 22 11.46 6.71 10.17
CA PRO A 22 12.55 5.75 9.98
C PRO A 22 12.13 4.35 9.51
N LEU A 23 10.84 4.06 9.29
CA LEU A 23 10.36 2.73 8.89
C LEU A 23 10.91 2.27 7.53
N THR A 24 11.32 3.20 6.68
CA THR A 24 11.91 2.95 5.36
C THR A 24 13.43 3.08 5.33
N ALA A 25 14.08 3.16 6.51
CA ALA A 25 15.54 3.28 6.59
C ALA A 25 16.26 2.11 5.89
N ASP A 26 15.76 0.87 6.02
CA ASP A 26 16.39 -0.36 5.52
C ASP A 26 15.57 -1.10 4.44
N ARG A 27 14.40 -0.60 4.08
CA ARG A 27 13.47 -1.32 3.18
C ARG A 27 12.64 -0.35 2.35
N ALA A 28 12.14 -0.83 1.22
CA ALA A 28 11.15 -0.13 0.42
C ALA A 28 9.82 0.02 1.19
N LYS A 29 9.06 1.11 0.92
CA LYS A 29 7.74 1.35 1.55
C LYS A 29 6.80 0.13 1.45
N PRO A 30 6.64 -0.55 0.30
CA PRO A 30 5.77 -1.73 0.20
C PRO A 30 6.15 -2.92 1.10
N ALA A 31 7.39 -2.95 1.61
CA ALA A 31 7.86 -4.00 2.53
C ALA A 31 7.61 -3.67 4.01
N VAL A 32 7.05 -2.52 4.34
CA VAL A 32 6.75 -2.14 5.74
C VAL A 32 5.62 -3.04 6.27
N PRO A 33 5.76 -3.64 7.48
CA PRO A 33 4.72 -4.45 8.08
C PRO A 33 3.46 -3.64 8.36
N PHE A 34 2.29 -4.26 8.18
CA PHE A 34 1.01 -3.63 8.43
C PHE A 34 0.00 -4.63 9.04
N GLY A 35 -0.87 -4.15 9.93
CA GLY A 35 -2.00 -4.91 10.47
C GLY A 35 -1.60 -6.18 11.24
N GLY A 36 -0.38 -6.25 11.77
CA GLY A 36 0.11 -7.34 12.59
C GLY A 36 0.69 -8.53 11.83
N ALA A 37 0.20 -8.86 10.65
CA ALA A 37 0.58 -10.07 9.90
C ALA A 37 0.99 -9.82 8.45
N TYR A 38 0.73 -8.65 7.90
CA TYR A 38 0.90 -8.33 6.49
C TYR A 38 2.06 -7.37 6.23
N ARG A 39 2.34 -7.11 4.96
CA ARG A 39 3.09 -5.96 4.47
C ARG A 39 2.21 -5.14 3.53
N LEU A 40 2.54 -3.89 3.28
CA LEU A 40 1.72 -3.04 2.40
C LEU A 40 1.51 -3.66 1.01
N ILE A 41 2.53 -4.30 0.44
CA ILE A 41 2.43 -5.00 -0.86
C ILE A 41 1.35 -6.09 -0.87
N ASP A 42 1.04 -6.71 0.26
CA ASP A 42 0.11 -7.83 0.32
C ASP A 42 -1.33 -7.41 -0.02
N PHE A 43 -1.67 -6.13 0.16
CA PHE A 43 -3.00 -5.60 -0.17
C PHE A 43 -3.24 -5.59 -1.68
N VAL A 44 -2.36 -4.98 -2.45
CA VAL A 44 -2.49 -4.94 -3.92
C VAL A 44 -2.39 -6.32 -4.54
N LEU A 45 -1.45 -7.16 -4.07
CA LEU A 45 -1.32 -8.53 -4.58
C LEU A 45 -2.55 -9.37 -4.25
N SER A 46 -3.16 -9.20 -3.06
CA SER A 46 -4.39 -9.89 -2.70
C SER A 46 -5.56 -9.49 -3.61
N ASN A 47 -5.72 -8.21 -3.90
CA ASN A 47 -6.77 -7.73 -4.78
C ASN A 47 -6.64 -8.33 -6.19
N LEU A 48 -5.43 -8.33 -6.76
CA LEU A 48 -5.18 -8.89 -8.09
C LEU A 48 -5.38 -10.41 -8.13
N VAL A 49 -4.85 -11.14 -7.14
CA VAL A 49 -4.97 -12.61 -7.08
C VAL A 49 -6.42 -13.04 -6.82
N ASN A 50 -7.15 -12.35 -5.95
CA ASN A 50 -8.56 -12.67 -5.70
C ASN A 50 -9.44 -12.44 -6.94
N ALA A 51 -9.11 -11.48 -7.80
CA ALA A 51 -9.76 -11.24 -9.10
C ALA A 51 -9.32 -12.24 -10.20
N GLY A 52 -8.40 -13.16 -9.89
CA GLY A 52 -7.92 -14.16 -10.86
C GLY A 52 -6.79 -13.66 -11.77
N TYR A 53 -6.22 -12.47 -11.53
CA TYR A 53 -5.04 -12.00 -12.25
C TYR A 53 -3.79 -12.61 -11.62
N LEU A 54 -3.25 -13.65 -12.25
CA LEU A 54 -2.21 -14.51 -11.71
C LEU A 54 -0.86 -14.39 -12.43
N ARG A 55 -0.72 -13.44 -13.36
CA ARG A 55 0.51 -13.10 -14.06
C ARG A 55 0.91 -11.68 -13.68
N LEU A 56 1.77 -11.58 -12.66
CA LEU A 56 2.10 -10.31 -12.02
C LEU A 56 3.61 -10.08 -12.01
N CYS A 57 4.01 -8.91 -12.51
CA CYS A 57 5.37 -8.39 -12.39
C CYS A 57 5.39 -7.26 -11.35
N VAL A 58 6.24 -7.37 -10.33
CA VAL A 58 6.42 -6.33 -9.32
C VAL A 58 7.73 -5.61 -9.62
N LEU A 59 7.66 -4.38 -10.14
CA LEU A 59 8.84 -3.60 -10.49
C LEU A 59 9.42 -2.97 -9.23
N THR A 60 10.63 -3.40 -8.86
CA THR A 60 11.30 -2.98 -7.62
C THR A 60 12.61 -2.25 -7.91
N GLN A 61 13.00 -1.33 -7.07
CA GLN A 61 14.25 -0.59 -7.21
C GLN A 61 14.92 -0.31 -5.87
N TYR A 62 14.34 0.59 -5.09
CA TYR A 62 14.95 1.12 -3.89
C TYR A 62 14.85 0.13 -2.72
N LYS A 63 16.01 -0.25 -2.11
CA LYS A 63 16.10 -1.15 -0.94
C LYS A 63 15.19 -2.40 -1.04
N SER A 64 15.15 -3.02 -2.23
CA SER A 64 14.15 -4.04 -2.58
C SER A 64 14.38 -5.39 -1.93
N HIS A 65 15.60 -5.74 -1.46
CA HIS A 65 15.95 -7.09 -0.99
C HIS A 65 14.90 -7.71 -0.05
N SER A 66 14.43 -6.94 0.94
CA SER A 66 13.42 -7.43 1.90
C SER A 66 12.04 -7.64 1.25
N LEU A 67 11.72 -6.84 0.22
CA LEU A 67 10.49 -6.96 -0.57
C LEU A 67 10.55 -8.16 -1.50
N ASP A 68 11.62 -8.28 -2.29
CA ASP A 68 11.83 -9.36 -3.25
C ASP A 68 11.82 -10.72 -2.55
N ARG A 69 12.47 -10.82 -1.37
CA ARG A 69 12.43 -12.01 -0.55
C ARG A 69 11.01 -12.35 -0.05
N HIS A 70 10.24 -11.35 0.38
CA HIS A 70 8.87 -11.56 0.83
C HIS A 70 7.98 -12.08 -0.31
N ILE A 71 8.03 -11.44 -1.48
CA ILE A 71 7.26 -11.87 -2.65
C ILE A 71 7.62 -13.31 -3.03
N SER A 72 8.90 -13.61 -3.18
CA SER A 72 9.38 -14.92 -3.60
C SER A 72 9.08 -16.05 -2.60
N GLN A 73 8.92 -15.73 -1.31
CA GLN A 73 8.62 -16.71 -0.28
C GLN A 73 7.12 -16.89 -0.02
N THR A 74 6.36 -15.80 -0.09
CA THR A 74 4.94 -15.74 0.29
C THR A 74 4.01 -16.00 -0.88
N TRP A 75 4.32 -15.40 -2.04
CA TRP A 75 3.43 -15.36 -3.20
C TRP A 75 3.82 -16.38 -4.27
N ARG A 76 3.85 -17.66 -3.87
CA ARG A 76 4.17 -18.76 -4.78
C ARG A 76 2.90 -19.32 -5.41
N LEU A 77 2.79 -19.17 -6.72
CA LEU A 77 1.72 -19.76 -7.52
C LEU A 77 2.20 -21.07 -8.18
N SER A 78 1.26 -21.79 -8.80
CA SER A 78 1.58 -23.03 -9.49
C SER A 78 2.29 -22.77 -10.82
N GLY A 79 3.56 -23.12 -10.91
CA GLY A 79 4.31 -22.98 -12.16
C GLY A 79 3.83 -23.88 -13.32
N PHE A 80 2.95 -24.87 -13.06
CA PHE A 80 2.40 -25.74 -14.08
C PHE A 80 1.35 -25.06 -14.96
N THR A 81 0.70 -24.01 -14.46
CA THR A 81 -0.36 -23.27 -15.17
C THR A 81 0.13 -21.99 -15.81
N GLY A 82 1.43 -21.72 -15.75
CA GLY A 82 2.03 -20.49 -16.28
C GLY A 82 1.72 -19.24 -15.46
N GLU A 83 1.29 -19.43 -14.22
CA GLU A 83 0.99 -18.37 -13.27
C GLU A 83 2.26 -17.98 -12.49
N TYR A 84 2.45 -16.68 -12.27
CA TYR A 84 3.60 -16.19 -11.51
C TYR A 84 3.34 -14.83 -10.85
N ILE A 85 4.02 -14.60 -9.73
CA ILE A 85 4.22 -13.29 -9.13
C ILE A 85 5.73 -13.11 -8.96
N THR A 86 6.32 -12.27 -9.81
CA THR A 86 7.78 -12.15 -9.91
C THR A 86 8.24 -10.75 -9.55
N PRO A 87 9.14 -10.57 -8.58
CA PRO A 87 9.84 -9.32 -8.40
C PRO A 87 10.83 -9.10 -9.54
N VAL A 88 10.78 -7.90 -10.12
CA VAL A 88 11.64 -7.49 -11.24
C VAL A 88 12.43 -6.26 -10.79
N PRO A 89 13.64 -6.44 -10.28
CA PRO A 89 14.50 -5.33 -9.90
C PRO A 89 15.00 -4.59 -11.14
N ALA A 90 15.36 -3.33 -10.97
CA ALA A 90 15.94 -2.51 -12.05
C ALA A 90 17.19 -3.20 -12.64
N GLN A 91 17.16 -3.49 -13.95
CA GLN A 91 18.17 -4.29 -14.64
C GLN A 91 19.08 -3.47 -15.55
N GLN A 92 18.93 -2.14 -15.58
CA GLN A 92 19.75 -1.23 -16.41
C GLN A 92 19.75 -1.60 -17.91
N ARG A 93 18.62 -2.05 -18.45
CA ARG A 93 18.53 -2.52 -19.86
C ARG A 93 18.75 -1.42 -20.90
N LEU A 94 18.43 -0.18 -20.54
CA LEU A 94 18.60 1.00 -21.41
C LEU A 94 19.82 1.85 -20.99
N GLY A 95 20.90 1.21 -20.55
CA GLY A 95 22.13 1.86 -20.11
C GLY A 95 22.31 1.83 -18.59
N PRO A 96 23.45 2.30 -18.05
CA PRO A 96 23.81 2.19 -16.64
C PRO A 96 23.07 3.23 -15.80
N ARG A 97 21.74 3.23 -15.81
CA ARG A 97 20.88 4.11 -15.03
C ARG A 97 19.76 3.35 -14.33
N TRP A 98 19.37 3.86 -13.19
CA TRP A 98 18.19 3.41 -12.47
C TRP A 98 16.91 3.93 -13.14
N TYR A 99 15.73 3.46 -12.69
CA TYR A 99 14.46 4.04 -13.12
C TYR A 99 14.40 5.52 -12.70
N THR A 100 14.14 6.39 -13.65
CA THR A 100 13.98 7.84 -13.40
C THR A 100 12.57 8.20 -12.94
N GLY A 101 11.58 7.42 -13.37
CA GLY A 101 10.17 7.56 -12.99
C GLY A 101 9.44 6.24 -13.12
N SER A 102 8.14 6.27 -12.82
CA SER A 102 7.27 5.08 -12.86
C SER A 102 7.01 4.60 -14.29
N ALA A 103 6.94 5.50 -15.27
CA ALA A 103 6.84 5.16 -16.70
C ALA A 103 8.15 4.57 -17.23
N ASP A 104 9.30 5.11 -16.82
CA ASP A 104 10.60 4.56 -17.19
C ASP A 104 10.83 3.15 -16.64
N ALA A 105 10.27 2.83 -15.47
CA ALA A 105 10.31 1.47 -14.93
C ALA A 105 9.60 0.47 -15.86
N ILE A 106 8.46 0.86 -16.43
CA ILE A 106 7.75 0.04 -17.43
C ILE A 106 8.51 0.02 -18.75
N MET A 107 9.04 1.17 -19.19
CA MET A 107 9.86 1.25 -20.43
C MET A 107 11.05 0.30 -20.39
N GLN A 108 11.80 0.28 -19.30
CA GLN A 108 12.92 -0.64 -19.11
C GLN A 108 12.50 -2.12 -18.98
N SER A 109 11.21 -2.38 -18.79
CA SER A 109 10.63 -3.72 -18.62
C SER A 109 9.71 -4.13 -19.77
N LEU A 110 9.75 -3.45 -20.92
CA LEU A 110 8.90 -3.74 -22.10
C LEU A 110 8.98 -5.18 -22.61
N ASN A 111 10.13 -5.84 -22.41
CA ASN A 111 10.26 -7.26 -22.76
C ASN A 111 9.22 -8.15 -22.04
N LEU A 112 8.86 -7.83 -20.80
CA LEU A 112 7.83 -8.59 -20.05
C LEU A 112 6.46 -8.47 -20.73
N ILE A 113 6.15 -7.31 -21.29
CA ILE A 113 4.91 -7.07 -22.03
C ILE A 113 4.94 -7.83 -23.37
N TYR A 114 6.08 -7.82 -24.08
CA TYR A 114 6.19 -8.52 -25.36
C TYR A 114 6.20 -10.05 -25.20
N ASP A 115 6.81 -10.56 -24.14
CA ASP A 115 6.86 -12.00 -23.85
C ASP A 115 5.48 -12.55 -23.49
N GLU A 116 4.64 -11.74 -22.81
CA GLU A 116 3.29 -12.12 -22.40
C GLU A 116 2.20 -11.82 -23.44
N ASP A 117 2.41 -10.83 -24.30
CA ASP A 117 1.45 -10.36 -25.33
C ASP A 117 0.03 -10.17 -24.82
N PRO A 118 -0.20 -9.39 -23.75
CA PRO A 118 -1.52 -9.23 -23.16
C PRO A 118 -2.41 -8.28 -23.94
N ASP A 119 -3.74 -8.47 -23.86
CA ASP A 119 -4.72 -7.52 -24.40
C ASP A 119 -4.73 -6.22 -23.59
N TYR A 120 -4.67 -6.35 -22.27
CA TYR A 120 -4.74 -5.25 -21.31
C TYR A 120 -3.65 -5.36 -20.24
N ILE A 121 -3.26 -4.22 -19.70
CA ILE A 121 -2.29 -4.14 -18.61
C ILE A 121 -2.92 -3.37 -17.45
N VAL A 122 -2.93 -3.97 -16.26
CA VAL A 122 -3.24 -3.26 -15.02
C VAL A 122 -1.94 -2.77 -14.38
N VAL A 123 -1.84 -1.47 -14.08
CA VAL A 123 -0.66 -0.84 -13.45
C VAL A 123 -1.11 -0.28 -12.12
N PHE A 124 -0.69 -0.90 -11.02
CA PHE A 124 -1.15 -0.57 -9.67
C PHE A 124 0.01 -0.17 -8.76
N GLY A 125 -0.22 0.82 -7.90
CA GLY A 125 0.70 1.18 -6.83
C GLY A 125 0.74 0.14 -5.70
N ALA A 126 1.92 -0.04 -5.09
CA ALA A 126 2.18 -1.10 -4.10
C ALA A 126 2.07 -0.64 -2.63
N ASP A 127 1.58 0.56 -2.37
CA ASP A 127 1.81 1.25 -1.10
C ASP A 127 0.54 1.81 -0.43
N HIS A 128 -0.62 1.33 -0.86
CA HIS A 128 -1.93 1.71 -0.33
C HIS A 128 -2.63 0.57 0.41
N VAL A 129 -3.47 0.93 1.37
CA VAL A 129 -4.33 -0.02 2.10
C VAL A 129 -5.75 0.13 1.59
N TYR A 130 -6.25 -0.89 0.89
CA TYR A 130 -7.59 -0.91 0.31
C TYR A 130 -8.02 -2.31 -0.08
N ARG A 131 -9.29 -2.48 -0.38
CA ARG A 131 -9.85 -3.70 -0.97
C ARG A 131 -10.59 -3.34 -2.24
N MET A 132 -10.30 -4.06 -3.31
CA MET A 132 -10.83 -3.79 -4.64
C MET A 132 -10.99 -5.10 -5.41
N ASP A 133 -12.02 -5.19 -6.22
CA ASP A 133 -12.09 -6.16 -7.32
C ASP A 133 -11.65 -5.48 -8.62
N PRO A 134 -10.41 -5.70 -9.09
CA PRO A 134 -9.90 -5.10 -10.32
C PRO A 134 -10.62 -5.57 -11.59
N GLU A 135 -11.32 -6.72 -11.57
CA GLU A 135 -12.06 -7.22 -12.74
C GLU A 135 -13.15 -6.22 -13.16
N GLN A 136 -13.82 -5.59 -12.19
CA GLN A 136 -14.85 -4.57 -12.47
C GLN A 136 -14.28 -3.35 -13.17
N MET A 137 -13.08 -2.92 -12.78
CA MET A 137 -12.38 -1.81 -13.44
C MET A 137 -11.94 -2.18 -14.87
N VAL A 138 -11.44 -3.41 -15.08
CA VAL A 138 -11.09 -3.91 -16.41
C VAL A 138 -12.34 -4.02 -17.30
N ALA A 139 -13.46 -4.51 -16.77
CA ALA A 139 -14.72 -4.57 -17.51
C ALA A 139 -15.21 -3.16 -17.91
N SER A 140 -15.12 -2.19 -17.01
CA SER A 140 -15.42 -0.79 -17.29
C SER A 140 -14.51 -0.20 -18.37
N HIS A 141 -13.20 -0.50 -18.31
CA HIS A 141 -12.24 -0.08 -19.32
C HIS A 141 -12.60 -0.61 -20.72
N ILE A 142 -12.92 -1.90 -20.83
CA ILE A 142 -13.33 -2.53 -22.07
C ILE A 142 -14.63 -1.90 -22.61
N ALA A 143 -15.60 -1.66 -21.74
CA ALA A 143 -16.87 -1.08 -22.11
C ALA A 143 -16.73 0.39 -22.57
N SER A 144 -15.86 1.19 -21.97
CA SER A 144 -15.61 2.58 -22.34
C SER A 144 -14.88 2.75 -23.67
N GLY A 145 -14.11 1.72 -24.09
CA GLY A 145 -13.22 1.80 -25.25
C GLY A 145 -12.12 2.86 -25.11
N ALA A 146 -11.80 3.30 -23.90
CA ALA A 146 -10.72 4.23 -23.63
C ALA A 146 -9.34 3.57 -23.84
N GLY A 147 -8.30 4.38 -24.04
CA GLY A 147 -6.91 3.90 -24.07
C GLY A 147 -6.36 3.63 -22.66
N VAL A 148 -6.81 4.44 -21.69
CA VAL A 148 -6.53 4.29 -20.27
C VAL A 148 -7.77 4.54 -19.43
N THR A 149 -7.94 3.77 -18.36
CA THR A 149 -8.90 4.06 -17.30
C THR A 149 -8.15 4.28 -15.98
N VAL A 150 -8.46 5.36 -15.28
CA VAL A 150 -7.86 5.74 -13.99
C VAL A 150 -8.87 5.48 -12.88
N ALA A 151 -8.49 4.75 -11.84
CA ALA A 151 -9.33 4.63 -10.66
C ALA A 151 -9.32 5.94 -9.87
N GLY A 152 -10.51 6.51 -9.65
CA GLY A 152 -10.73 7.72 -8.87
C GLY A 152 -11.48 7.41 -7.60
N ILE A 153 -10.96 7.89 -6.47
CA ILE A 153 -11.69 7.89 -5.21
C ILE A 153 -12.28 9.27 -4.93
N ARG A 154 -13.52 9.29 -4.47
CA ARG A 154 -14.20 10.53 -4.09
C ARG A 154 -13.68 11.03 -2.75
N VAL A 155 -13.13 12.24 -2.72
CA VAL A 155 -12.64 12.90 -1.52
C VAL A 155 -13.17 14.33 -1.42
N PRO A 156 -13.32 14.91 -0.22
CA PRO A 156 -13.62 16.34 -0.07
C PRO A 156 -12.58 17.20 -0.79
N ARG A 157 -13.01 18.20 -1.55
CA ARG A 157 -12.10 19.12 -2.27
C ARG A 157 -11.07 19.78 -1.36
N SER A 158 -11.43 20.05 -0.11
CA SER A 158 -10.55 20.65 0.89
C SER A 158 -9.33 19.77 1.25
N GLU A 159 -9.42 18.46 1.01
CA GLU A 159 -8.39 17.47 1.36
C GLU A 159 -7.61 16.97 0.16
N ALA A 160 -8.03 17.36 -1.06
CA ALA A 160 -7.54 16.75 -2.29
C ALA A 160 -6.21 17.33 -2.81
N SER A 161 -5.72 18.45 -2.28
CA SER A 161 -4.50 19.11 -2.76
C SER A 161 -3.21 18.28 -2.63
N ALA A 162 -3.27 17.15 -1.92
CA ALA A 162 -2.14 16.22 -1.79
C ALA A 162 -2.07 15.16 -2.91
N PHE A 163 -3.12 15.07 -3.76
CA PHE A 163 -3.30 14.02 -4.75
C PHE A 163 -3.34 14.57 -6.18
N GLY A 164 -3.13 13.69 -7.15
CA GLY A 164 -3.54 13.95 -8.53
C GLY A 164 -5.07 13.99 -8.61
N CYS A 165 -5.64 15.08 -9.09
CA CYS A 165 -7.08 15.30 -9.18
C CYS A 165 -7.58 15.13 -10.60
N ILE A 166 -8.73 14.48 -10.74
CA ILE A 166 -9.35 14.16 -12.02
C ILE A 166 -10.59 15.05 -12.21
N ASP A 167 -10.60 15.81 -13.31
CA ASP A 167 -11.80 16.47 -13.84
C ASP A 167 -12.37 15.59 -14.94
N SER A 168 -13.66 15.25 -14.84
CA SER A 168 -14.35 14.38 -15.79
C SER A 168 -15.70 14.94 -16.21
N ASP A 169 -16.14 14.58 -17.39
CA ASP A 169 -17.49 14.86 -17.86
C ASP A 169 -18.51 13.81 -17.37
N GLU A 170 -19.79 14.03 -17.69
CA GLU A 170 -20.91 13.13 -17.34
C GLU A 170 -20.78 11.72 -17.96
N SER A 171 -19.96 11.55 -18.99
CA SER A 171 -19.69 10.26 -19.64
C SER A 171 -18.46 9.54 -19.04
N ALA A 172 -17.96 10.02 -17.91
CA ALA A 172 -16.74 9.53 -17.26
C ALA A 172 -15.46 9.69 -18.10
N ARG A 173 -15.45 10.56 -19.13
CA ARG A 173 -14.23 10.93 -19.83
C ARG A 173 -13.45 11.93 -18.99
N ILE A 174 -12.14 11.72 -18.86
CA ILE A 174 -11.27 12.66 -18.19
C ILE A 174 -10.98 13.82 -19.13
N VAL A 175 -11.35 15.02 -18.71
CA VAL A 175 -11.11 16.26 -19.45
C VAL A 175 -9.84 16.96 -19.00
N GLN A 176 -9.46 16.77 -17.73
CA GLN A 176 -8.21 17.28 -17.17
C GLN A 176 -7.68 16.40 -16.04
N PHE A 177 -6.36 16.25 -15.98
CA PHE A 177 -5.66 15.63 -14.85
C PHE A 177 -4.69 16.66 -14.26
N LEU A 178 -4.82 16.93 -12.97
CA LEU A 178 -4.10 17.99 -12.27
C LEU A 178 -3.29 17.40 -11.12
N GLU A 179 -1.98 17.47 -11.17
CA GLU A 179 -1.12 17.00 -10.08
C GLU A 179 -1.11 18.05 -8.95
N LYS A 180 -1.62 17.64 -7.78
CA LYS A 180 -1.65 18.42 -6.53
C LYS A 180 -2.13 19.88 -6.69
N PRO A 181 -3.31 20.11 -7.28
CA PRO A 181 -3.77 21.47 -7.58
C PRO A 181 -4.14 22.23 -6.30
N ALA A 182 -3.86 23.53 -6.27
CA ALA A 182 -4.32 24.41 -5.20
C ALA A 182 -5.86 24.51 -5.15
N HIS A 183 -6.51 24.35 -6.30
CA HIS A 183 -7.98 24.39 -6.46
C HIS A 183 -8.44 23.15 -7.21
N PRO A 184 -8.70 22.02 -6.49
CA PRO A 184 -9.20 20.82 -7.12
C PRO A 184 -10.54 21.02 -7.83
N PRO A 185 -10.81 20.35 -8.98
CA PRO A 185 -12.11 20.41 -9.66
C PRO A 185 -13.20 19.74 -8.81
N GLY A 186 -14.48 20.03 -9.10
CA GLY A 186 -15.59 19.24 -8.56
C GLY A 186 -15.91 18.05 -9.44
N THR A 187 -16.64 17.04 -8.91
CA THR A 187 -17.22 16.00 -9.75
C THR A 187 -18.47 16.52 -10.46
N PRO A 188 -18.91 15.95 -11.60
CA PRO A 188 -20.09 16.42 -12.32
C PRO A 188 -21.38 16.42 -11.49
N ASP A 189 -21.48 15.52 -10.51
CA ASP A 189 -22.66 15.34 -9.64
C ASP A 189 -22.55 16.06 -8.29
N ASP A 190 -21.33 16.36 -7.80
CA ASP A 190 -21.12 17.09 -6.54
C ASP A 190 -19.90 18.05 -6.61
N PRO A 191 -20.13 19.38 -6.59
CA PRO A 191 -19.05 20.35 -6.68
C PRO A 191 -18.15 20.44 -5.43
N ASN A 192 -18.53 19.81 -4.31
CA ASN A 192 -17.74 19.80 -3.07
C ASN A 192 -16.80 18.59 -2.99
N VAL A 193 -16.94 17.63 -3.89
CA VAL A 193 -16.16 16.39 -3.96
C VAL A 193 -15.31 16.42 -5.22
N THR A 194 -14.14 15.81 -5.19
CA THR A 194 -13.28 15.60 -6.36
C THR A 194 -12.88 14.15 -6.46
N PHE A 195 -12.53 13.69 -7.65
CA PHE A 195 -11.84 12.42 -7.81
C PHE A 195 -10.35 12.60 -7.57
N ALA A 196 -9.83 11.95 -6.54
CA ALA A 196 -8.39 11.76 -6.35
C ALA A 196 -7.95 10.47 -7.06
N SER A 197 -6.86 10.53 -7.81
CA SER A 197 -6.27 9.35 -8.45
C SER A 197 -5.74 8.39 -7.39
N MET A 198 -6.14 7.12 -7.48
CA MET A 198 -5.65 6.07 -6.61
C MET A 198 -4.27 5.53 -7.04
N GLY A 199 -3.72 5.97 -8.17
CA GLY A 199 -2.51 5.39 -8.76
C GLY A 199 -2.72 3.98 -9.31
N ASN A 200 -3.97 3.64 -9.62
CA ASN A 200 -4.38 2.38 -10.22
C ASN A 200 -4.92 2.64 -11.62
N TYR A 201 -4.34 1.98 -12.61
CA TYR A 201 -4.64 2.22 -14.02
C TYR A 201 -4.92 0.90 -14.75
N VAL A 202 -5.83 0.93 -15.73
CA VAL A 202 -6.01 -0.12 -16.74
C VAL A 202 -5.71 0.48 -18.11
N PHE A 203 -4.85 -0.17 -18.87
CA PHE A 203 -4.46 0.26 -20.21
C PHE A 203 -4.81 -0.79 -21.25
N THR A 204 -5.21 -0.32 -22.43
CA THR A 204 -5.05 -1.11 -23.66
C THR A 204 -3.55 -1.21 -23.94
N THR A 205 -3.01 -2.44 -24.10
CA THR A 205 -1.56 -2.68 -24.19
C THR A 205 -0.87 -1.82 -25.23
N ARG A 206 -1.43 -1.72 -26.45
CA ARG A 206 -0.85 -0.90 -27.52
C ARG A 206 -0.72 0.56 -27.11
N VAL A 207 -1.76 1.11 -26.47
CA VAL A 207 -1.79 2.53 -26.05
C VAL A 207 -0.70 2.81 -25.01
N LEU A 208 -0.55 1.92 -24.00
CA LEU A 208 0.52 2.06 -23.01
C LEU A 208 1.90 2.03 -23.67
N VAL A 209 2.17 1.05 -24.53
CA VAL A 209 3.47 0.91 -25.19
C VAL A 209 3.79 2.13 -26.07
N GLU A 210 2.82 2.63 -26.83
CA GLU A 210 2.99 3.84 -27.65
C GLU A 210 3.27 5.07 -26.77
N ALA A 211 2.50 5.26 -25.68
CA ALA A 211 2.66 6.41 -24.78
C ALA A 211 4.04 6.43 -24.09
N ILE A 212 4.46 5.30 -23.48
CA ILE A 212 5.74 5.25 -22.76
C ILE A 212 6.95 5.36 -23.71
N ARG A 213 6.84 4.91 -24.97
CA ARG A 213 7.90 5.11 -25.96
C ARG A 213 8.01 6.57 -26.38
N ALA A 214 6.88 7.24 -26.61
CA ALA A 214 6.87 8.65 -26.92
C ALA A 214 7.43 9.49 -25.76
N ASP A 215 7.06 9.15 -24.53
CA ASP A 215 7.56 9.80 -23.33
C ASP A 215 9.09 9.60 -23.15
N ALA A 216 9.60 8.41 -23.45
CA ALA A 216 11.04 8.11 -23.33
C ALA A 216 11.92 8.96 -24.25
N GLU A 217 11.37 9.54 -25.32
CA GLU A 217 12.04 10.48 -26.22
C GLU A 217 11.97 11.94 -25.75
N ASN A 218 11.13 12.22 -24.75
CA ASN A 218 10.93 13.56 -24.21
C ASN A 218 11.92 13.86 -23.07
N SER A 219 12.92 14.72 -23.33
CA SER A 219 13.94 15.11 -22.34
C SER A 219 13.41 15.97 -21.19
N ASP A 220 12.22 16.55 -21.33
CA ASP A 220 11.61 17.42 -20.35
C ASP A 220 10.64 16.67 -19.41
N SER A 221 10.47 15.36 -19.62
CA SER A 221 9.62 14.49 -18.82
C SER A 221 10.35 13.96 -17.59
N ASP A 222 9.63 13.85 -16.49
CA ASP A 222 10.05 13.12 -15.29
C ASP A 222 9.83 11.60 -15.42
N HIS A 223 9.24 11.18 -16.55
CA HIS A 223 8.88 9.79 -16.86
C HIS A 223 7.97 9.17 -15.78
N ASP A 224 7.01 9.94 -15.30
CA ASP A 224 6.04 9.53 -14.28
C ASP A 224 4.68 9.19 -14.89
N MET A 225 4.04 8.14 -14.38
CA MET A 225 2.73 7.73 -14.89
C MET A 225 1.67 8.81 -14.68
N GLY A 226 1.61 9.39 -13.47
CA GLY A 226 0.63 10.42 -13.12
C GLY A 226 0.99 11.81 -13.63
N GLY A 227 2.29 12.13 -13.67
CA GLY A 227 2.78 13.45 -14.09
C GLY A 227 2.85 13.62 -15.61
N ASP A 228 3.15 12.56 -16.35
CA ASP A 228 3.46 12.66 -17.77
C ASP A 228 2.53 11.80 -18.65
N ILE A 229 2.41 10.49 -18.36
CA ILE A 229 1.68 9.56 -19.24
C ILE A 229 0.17 9.82 -19.21
N ILE A 230 -0.43 9.93 -18.01
CA ILE A 230 -1.87 10.16 -17.91
C ILE A 230 -2.26 11.51 -18.51
N PRO A 231 -1.60 12.64 -18.20
CA PRO A 231 -1.90 13.92 -18.84
C PRO A 231 -1.80 13.89 -20.37
N ALA A 232 -0.79 13.21 -20.93
CA ALA A 232 -0.65 13.07 -22.39
C ALA A 232 -1.82 12.31 -23.00
N LEU A 233 -2.29 11.23 -22.38
CA LEU A 233 -3.44 10.46 -22.84
C LEU A 233 -4.77 11.19 -22.63
N VAL A 234 -4.89 12.03 -21.60
CA VAL A 234 -6.02 12.94 -21.40
C VAL A 234 -6.09 13.96 -22.53
N ALA A 235 -4.95 14.59 -22.86
CA ALA A 235 -4.89 15.54 -23.97
C ALA A 235 -5.24 14.90 -25.33
N ALA A 236 -4.95 13.60 -25.50
CA ALA A 236 -5.32 12.81 -26.68
C ALA A 236 -6.80 12.33 -26.65
N GLY A 237 -7.58 12.66 -25.62
CA GLY A 237 -8.96 12.22 -25.46
C GLY A 237 -9.14 10.72 -25.23
N GLN A 238 -8.11 10.03 -24.73
CA GLN A 238 -8.07 8.58 -24.56
C GLN A 238 -8.26 8.10 -23.12
N ALA A 239 -8.56 9.00 -22.19
CA ALA A 239 -8.64 8.67 -20.76
C ALA A 239 -10.07 8.66 -20.23
N ALA A 240 -10.39 7.70 -19.38
CA ALA A 240 -11.66 7.62 -18.64
C ALA A 240 -11.38 7.45 -17.14
N VAL A 241 -12.33 7.84 -16.29
CA VAL A 241 -12.29 7.59 -14.85
C VAL A 241 -13.20 6.40 -14.52
N TYR A 242 -12.72 5.55 -13.60
CA TYR A 242 -13.52 4.54 -12.92
C TYR A 242 -13.79 5.02 -11.50
N ASP A 243 -15.05 5.24 -11.14
CA ASP A 243 -15.43 5.62 -9.77
C ASP A 243 -15.24 4.43 -8.84
N PHE A 244 -14.35 4.56 -7.88
CA PHE A 244 -14.08 3.49 -6.91
C PHE A 244 -15.28 3.21 -6.00
N ALA A 245 -16.21 4.16 -5.86
CA ALA A 245 -17.43 3.95 -5.09
C ALA A 245 -18.35 2.87 -5.71
N ASP A 246 -18.22 2.61 -7.02
CA ASP A 246 -18.97 1.59 -7.74
C ASP A 246 -18.36 0.18 -7.59
N ASN A 247 -17.17 0.07 -6.98
CA ASN A 247 -16.50 -1.22 -6.80
C ASN A 247 -17.17 -2.03 -5.69
N ASP A 248 -17.71 -3.17 -6.04
CA ASP A 248 -18.36 -4.10 -5.10
C ASP A 248 -17.50 -5.33 -4.87
N VAL A 249 -17.08 -5.52 -3.63
CA VAL A 249 -16.18 -6.60 -3.25
C VAL A 249 -16.95 -7.66 -2.46
N PRO A 250 -16.85 -8.95 -2.80
CA PRO A 250 -17.53 -10.01 -2.06
C PRO A 250 -17.26 -9.94 -0.54
N GLY A 251 -18.34 -9.89 0.25
CA GLY A 251 -18.28 -9.79 1.71
C GLY A 251 -17.95 -8.39 2.26
N ALA A 252 -17.90 -7.37 1.41
CA ALA A 252 -17.86 -5.99 1.85
C ALA A 252 -19.19 -5.57 2.49
N THR A 253 -19.12 -4.58 3.35
CA THR A 253 -20.27 -3.91 3.97
C THR A 253 -20.31 -2.45 3.53
N ASP A 254 -21.42 -1.75 3.76
CA ASP A 254 -21.50 -0.31 3.42
C ASP A 254 -20.44 0.53 4.16
N ARG A 255 -19.85 0.01 5.22
CA ARG A 255 -18.82 0.68 6.00
C ARG A 255 -17.45 0.65 5.31
N ASP A 256 -17.04 -0.48 4.75
CA ASP A 256 -15.75 -0.67 4.11
C ASP A 256 -15.78 -0.41 2.59
N ARG A 257 -16.96 -0.12 2.03
CA ARG A 257 -17.09 0.33 0.65
C ARG A 257 -16.35 1.64 0.41
N GLY A 258 -15.53 1.68 -0.63
CA GLY A 258 -14.74 2.87 -0.95
C GLY A 258 -13.60 3.17 0.04
N TYR A 259 -13.25 2.25 0.96
CA TYR A 259 -12.10 2.45 1.83
C TYR A 259 -10.79 2.34 1.05
N TRP A 260 -10.06 3.43 1.05
CA TRP A 260 -8.71 3.53 0.52
C TRP A 260 -7.89 4.48 1.38
N ARG A 261 -6.65 4.11 1.70
CA ARG A 261 -5.73 4.94 2.48
C ARG A 261 -4.35 4.97 1.84
N ASP A 262 -3.89 6.18 1.49
CA ASP A 262 -2.45 6.41 1.30
C ASP A 262 -1.79 6.48 2.69
N VAL A 263 -1.08 5.44 3.04
CA VAL A 263 -0.29 5.37 4.27
C VAL A 263 1.12 5.94 4.03
N GLY A 264 1.20 7.10 3.40
CA GLY A 264 2.44 7.74 2.97
C GLY A 264 3.16 8.53 4.06
N THR A 265 2.52 8.82 5.18
CA THR A 265 3.11 9.52 6.34
C THR A 265 3.00 8.66 7.59
N ILE A 266 3.82 8.96 8.61
CA ILE A 266 3.76 8.25 9.91
C ILE A 266 2.37 8.38 10.53
N ASP A 267 1.75 9.56 10.48
CA ASP A 267 0.42 9.78 11.04
C ASP A 267 -0.64 8.95 10.30
N ALA A 268 -0.68 9.00 8.98
CA ALA A 268 -1.64 8.22 8.18
C ALA A 268 -1.43 6.70 8.35
N PHE A 269 -0.18 6.25 8.45
CA PHE A 269 0.15 4.86 8.73
C PHE A 269 -0.33 4.44 10.14
N TYR A 270 -0.13 5.28 11.14
CA TYR A 270 -0.59 5.06 12.50
C TYR A 270 -2.13 5.02 12.59
N GLU A 271 -2.81 6.01 12.02
CA GLU A 271 -4.27 6.08 12.00
C GLU A 271 -4.90 4.86 11.32
N ALA A 272 -4.33 4.39 10.22
CA ALA A 272 -4.80 3.18 9.55
C ALA A 272 -4.68 1.93 10.45
N HIS A 273 -3.67 1.85 11.34
CA HIS A 273 -3.57 0.78 12.32
C HIS A 273 -4.57 0.95 13.47
N MET A 274 -4.81 2.18 13.92
CA MET A 274 -5.78 2.45 15.00
C MET A 274 -7.22 2.19 14.54
N ASP A 275 -7.52 2.37 13.25
CA ASP A 275 -8.79 1.93 12.68
C ASP A 275 -9.00 0.42 12.88
N LEU A 276 -7.98 -0.40 12.62
CA LEU A 276 -8.07 -1.86 12.71
C LEU A 276 -8.42 -2.36 14.12
N VAL A 277 -8.03 -1.63 15.16
CA VAL A 277 -8.27 -2.00 16.58
C VAL A 277 -9.50 -1.32 17.16
N SER A 278 -10.16 -0.46 16.41
CA SER A 278 -11.43 0.13 16.82
C SER A 278 -12.51 -0.97 16.98
N VAL A 279 -13.48 -0.75 17.84
CA VAL A 279 -14.61 -1.70 18.06
C VAL A 279 -15.36 -2.00 16.76
N HIS A 280 -15.39 -1.00 15.88
CA HIS A 280 -16.04 -1.08 14.58
C HIS A 280 -15.12 -0.54 13.49
N PRO A 281 -14.10 -1.30 13.07
CA PRO A 281 -13.15 -0.84 12.07
C PRO A 281 -13.84 -0.54 10.75
N VAL A 282 -13.39 0.48 10.06
CA VAL A 282 -13.83 0.75 8.69
C VAL A 282 -13.28 -0.33 7.77
N PHE A 283 -11.98 -0.63 7.88
CA PHE A 283 -11.37 -1.70 7.09
C PHE A 283 -11.49 -3.06 7.81
N ASN A 284 -12.32 -3.95 7.29
CA ASN A 284 -12.53 -5.27 7.88
C ASN A 284 -11.46 -6.29 7.42
N LEU A 285 -10.41 -6.51 8.21
CA LEU A 285 -9.39 -7.54 7.94
C LEU A 285 -9.95 -8.98 7.89
N TYR A 286 -11.11 -9.23 8.50
CA TYR A 286 -11.69 -10.56 8.65
C TYR A 286 -12.66 -10.95 7.52
N ASN A 287 -12.70 -10.21 6.41
CA ASN A 287 -13.48 -10.60 5.24
C ASN A 287 -12.89 -11.88 4.60
N LYS A 288 -13.60 -12.99 4.74
CA LYS A 288 -13.18 -14.32 4.24
C LYS A 288 -13.49 -14.52 2.76
N HIS A 289 -14.38 -13.72 2.19
CA HIS A 289 -14.79 -13.85 0.78
C HIS A 289 -13.82 -13.14 -0.17
N TRP A 290 -13.11 -12.12 0.35
CA TRP A 290 -12.05 -11.39 -0.36
C TRP A 290 -10.88 -11.16 0.59
N PRO A 291 -10.14 -12.21 0.97
CA PRO A 291 -9.16 -12.13 2.03
C PRO A 291 -7.92 -11.35 1.61
N ILE A 292 -7.34 -10.59 2.54
CA ILE A 292 -5.95 -10.17 2.41
C ILE A 292 -5.08 -11.37 2.77
N ARG A 293 -4.17 -11.74 1.86
CA ARG A 293 -3.22 -12.86 2.00
C ARG A 293 -1.86 -12.30 2.41
N GLY A 294 -1.10 -13.07 3.14
CA GLY A 294 0.24 -12.70 3.59
C GLY A 294 1.06 -13.94 3.92
N ALA A 295 2.23 -13.75 4.51
CA ALA A 295 3.10 -14.84 4.93
C ALA A 295 2.42 -15.68 6.02
N ALA A 296 2.23 -16.97 5.76
CA ALA A 296 1.86 -17.92 6.79
C ALA A 296 3.11 -18.23 7.64
N GLU A 297 3.25 -17.57 8.79
CA GLU A 297 4.34 -17.88 9.74
C GLU A 297 3.97 -19.10 10.56
N ASN A 298 4.84 -20.13 10.57
CA ASN A 298 4.67 -21.31 11.43
C ASN A 298 5.09 -20.96 12.87
N LEU A 299 4.26 -20.18 13.55
CA LEU A 299 4.48 -19.74 14.92
C LEU A 299 3.42 -20.34 15.85
N PRO A 300 3.75 -20.54 17.15
CA PRO A 300 2.76 -20.94 18.13
C PRO A 300 1.70 -19.85 18.33
N PRO A 301 0.52 -20.18 18.85
CA PRO A 301 -0.47 -19.18 19.25
C PRO A 301 0.10 -18.15 20.22
N ALA A 302 -0.50 -16.96 20.26
CA ALA A 302 -0.18 -15.97 21.28
C ALA A 302 -0.49 -16.50 22.70
N LYS A 303 0.38 -16.20 23.67
CA LYS A 303 0.26 -16.66 25.05
C LYS A 303 0.08 -15.50 26.02
N PHE A 304 -0.97 -15.56 26.82
CA PHE A 304 -1.23 -14.67 27.95
C PHE A 304 -0.85 -15.38 29.23
N ALA A 305 0.12 -14.88 29.97
CA ALA A 305 0.66 -15.51 31.18
C ALA A 305 0.50 -14.57 32.38
N ARG A 306 0.34 -15.13 33.58
CA ARG A 306 0.34 -14.38 34.85
C ARG A 306 -0.62 -13.19 34.89
N GLY A 307 -1.78 -13.32 34.25
CA GLY A 307 -2.76 -12.22 34.16
C GLY A 307 -2.47 -11.17 33.09
N GLY A 308 -1.61 -11.48 32.13
CA GLY A 308 -1.42 -10.62 30.96
C GLY A 308 -2.75 -10.39 30.22
N LEU A 309 -2.99 -9.16 29.77
CA LEU A 309 -4.26 -8.70 29.24
C LEU A 309 -4.06 -7.92 27.95
N ALA A 310 -4.89 -8.17 26.93
CA ALA A 310 -5.03 -7.31 25.76
C ALA A 310 -6.51 -6.96 25.56
N GLN A 311 -6.81 -5.67 25.41
CA GLN A 311 -8.16 -5.15 25.17
C GLN A 311 -8.13 -4.30 23.87
N GLU A 312 -9.16 -4.46 23.03
CA GLU A 312 -9.29 -3.72 21.77
C GLU A 312 -7.98 -3.70 21.00
N SER A 313 -7.37 -4.89 20.82
CA SER A 313 -6.03 -5.03 20.30
C SER A 313 -5.91 -6.25 19.37
N ILE A 314 -5.03 -6.17 18.40
CA ILE A 314 -4.62 -7.30 17.56
C ILE A 314 -3.33 -7.87 18.14
N VAL A 315 -3.27 -9.18 18.35
CA VAL A 315 -2.07 -9.87 18.88
C VAL A 315 -1.66 -10.98 17.94
N GLY A 316 -0.48 -10.81 17.33
CA GLY A 316 0.10 -11.76 16.38
C GLY A 316 0.61 -13.06 17.02
N ALA A 317 0.72 -14.11 16.21
CA ALA A 317 1.22 -15.41 16.62
C ALA A 317 2.64 -15.34 17.22
N GLY A 318 2.96 -16.25 18.14
CA GLY A 318 4.25 -16.28 18.82
C GLY A 318 4.45 -15.23 19.91
N SER A 319 3.48 -14.31 20.10
CA SER A 319 3.60 -13.25 21.10
C SER A 319 3.33 -13.76 22.51
N ILE A 320 4.00 -13.19 23.50
CA ILE A 320 3.85 -13.51 24.92
C ILE A 320 3.66 -12.23 25.72
N LEU A 321 2.53 -12.17 26.47
CA LEU A 321 2.22 -11.10 27.40
C LEU A 321 2.27 -11.68 28.81
N SER A 322 3.26 -11.29 29.63
CA SER A 322 3.44 -11.78 31.00
C SER A 322 3.08 -10.67 32.01
N ALA A 323 2.00 -10.83 32.76
CA ALA A 323 1.53 -9.83 33.74
C ALA A 323 1.53 -8.39 33.21
N ALA A 324 1.31 -8.20 31.91
CA ALA A 324 1.37 -6.94 31.17
C ALA A 324 -0.01 -6.49 30.72
N THR A 325 -0.19 -5.20 30.48
CA THR A 325 -1.44 -4.62 29.99
C THR A 325 -1.24 -3.99 28.61
N VAL A 326 -2.04 -4.44 27.65
CA VAL A 326 -2.08 -3.91 26.28
C VAL A 326 -3.47 -3.38 25.97
N ARG A 327 -3.56 -2.18 25.41
CA ARG A 327 -4.83 -1.55 25.00
C ARG A 327 -4.70 -0.83 23.67
N ASN A 328 -5.76 -0.91 22.85
CA ASN A 328 -5.85 -0.18 21.56
C ASN A 328 -4.57 -0.29 20.74
N SER A 329 -4.00 -1.50 20.61
CA SER A 329 -2.67 -1.67 20.03
C SER A 329 -2.62 -2.81 19.05
N VAL A 330 -1.71 -2.70 18.09
CA VAL A 330 -1.42 -3.76 17.11
C VAL A 330 -0.05 -4.37 17.43
N LEU A 331 -0.05 -5.63 17.85
CA LEU A 331 1.14 -6.43 18.08
C LEU A 331 1.31 -7.41 16.93
N SER A 332 2.43 -7.31 16.22
CA SER A 332 2.80 -8.27 15.19
C SER A 332 3.30 -9.59 15.81
N SER A 333 3.83 -10.48 15.00
CA SER A 333 4.35 -11.78 15.45
C SER A 333 5.57 -11.67 16.37
N ASN A 334 5.72 -12.63 17.29
CA ASN A 334 6.86 -12.76 18.21
C ASN A 334 7.12 -11.53 19.11
N VAL A 335 6.10 -10.77 19.46
CA VAL A 335 6.22 -9.66 20.42
C VAL A 335 6.27 -10.24 21.85
N MET A 336 7.20 -9.78 22.65
CA MET A 336 7.33 -10.16 24.07
C MET A 336 7.16 -8.93 24.96
N ILE A 337 6.23 -9.03 25.92
CA ILE A 337 5.96 -7.95 26.89
C ILE A 337 6.07 -8.53 28.29
N ASP A 338 7.00 -7.99 29.05
CA ASP A 338 7.34 -8.48 30.38
C ASP A 338 6.46 -7.87 31.49
N ASP A 339 6.59 -8.42 32.70
CA ASP A 339 5.78 -8.16 33.89
C ASP A 339 5.65 -6.65 34.20
N GLY A 340 4.43 -6.19 34.40
CA GLY A 340 4.12 -4.81 34.77
C GLY A 340 4.24 -3.78 33.67
N ALA A 341 4.65 -4.18 32.47
CA ALA A 341 4.71 -3.26 31.33
C ALA A 341 3.33 -2.88 30.80
N THR A 342 3.22 -1.66 30.28
CA THR A 342 1.98 -1.10 29.71
C THR A 342 2.23 -0.66 28.27
N VAL A 343 1.38 -1.10 27.34
CA VAL A 343 1.37 -0.68 25.94
C VAL A 343 0.00 -0.16 25.58
N GLU A 344 -0.09 1.08 25.12
CA GLU A 344 -1.35 1.74 24.80
C GLU A 344 -1.25 2.51 23.49
N GLY A 345 -2.30 2.38 22.63
CA GLY A 345 -2.37 3.10 21.36
C GLY A 345 -1.10 2.95 20.53
N SER A 346 -0.55 1.75 20.40
CA SER A 346 0.78 1.57 19.83
C SER A 346 0.83 0.45 18.79
N VAL A 347 1.79 0.54 17.88
CA VAL A 347 2.06 -0.48 16.86
C VAL A 347 3.42 -1.10 17.13
N LEU A 348 3.44 -2.38 17.52
CA LEU A 348 4.66 -3.14 17.76
C LEU A 348 4.89 -4.11 16.59
N MET A 349 5.95 -3.90 15.83
CA MET A 349 6.30 -4.73 14.68
C MET A 349 6.96 -6.04 15.10
N PRO A 350 7.18 -7.02 14.19
CA PRO A 350 7.67 -8.35 14.55
C PRO A 350 8.94 -8.35 15.40
N GLY A 351 8.94 -9.15 16.47
CA GLY A 351 10.09 -9.37 17.33
C GLY A 351 10.39 -8.25 18.33
N VAL A 352 9.51 -7.29 18.52
CA VAL A 352 9.66 -6.24 19.53
C VAL A 352 9.62 -6.85 20.94
N ARG A 353 10.47 -6.35 21.83
CA ARG A 353 10.54 -6.73 23.24
C ARG A 353 10.35 -5.51 24.13
N ILE A 354 9.43 -5.63 25.10
CA ILE A 354 9.15 -4.59 26.09
C ILE A 354 9.54 -5.12 27.46
N GLY A 355 10.53 -4.48 28.09
CA GLY A 355 11.05 -4.85 29.39
C GLY A 355 10.08 -4.58 30.55
N ARG A 356 10.39 -5.15 31.70
CA ARG A 356 9.59 -5.07 32.91
C ARG A 356 9.26 -3.62 33.28
N GLY A 357 7.99 -3.34 33.58
CA GLY A 357 7.55 -2.03 34.02
C GLY A 357 7.68 -0.89 33.01
N ALA A 358 8.09 -1.19 31.78
CA ALA A 358 8.19 -0.17 30.73
C ALA A 358 6.81 0.33 30.29
N VAL A 359 6.74 1.58 29.82
CA VAL A 359 5.53 2.22 29.34
C VAL A 359 5.73 2.70 27.90
N VAL A 360 4.87 2.20 26.99
CA VAL A 360 4.87 2.58 25.58
C VAL A 360 3.48 3.11 25.21
N ARG A 361 3.41 4.37 24.79
CA ARG A 361 2.15 5.02 24.40
C ARG A 361 2.32 5.75 23.08
N HIS A 362 1.25 5.74 22.28
CA HIS A 362 1.16 6.51 21.03
C HIS A 362 2.43 6.41 20.18
N ALA A 363 2.89 5.18 19.95
CA ALA A 363 4.18 4.90 19.34
C ALA A 363 4.15 3.78 18.28
N ILE A 364 5.08 3.83 17.36
CA ILE A 364 5.39 2.76 16.41
C ILE A 364 6.80 2.25 16.71
N LEU A 365 6.92 1.01 17.13
CA LEU A 365 8.20 0.34 17.35
C LEU A 365 8.46 -0.62 16.21
N ASP A 366 9.51 -0.35 15.43
CA ASP A 366 9.86 -1.17 14.28
C ASP A 366 10.47 -2.53 14.70
N LYS A 367 10.69 -3.41 13.74
CA LYS A 367 11.17 -4.79 13.96
C LYS A 367 12.36 -4.88 14.91
N ASN A 368 12.28 -5.82 15.84
CA ASN A 368 13.36 -6.16 16.78
C ASN A 368 13.81 -4.99 17.68
N VAL A 369 12.97 -3.98 17.87
CA VAL A 369 13.22 -2.96 18.90
C VAL A 369 13.13 -3.61 20.27
N VAL A 370 14.07 -3.26 21.15
CA VAL A 370 14.10 -3.70 22.53
C VAL A 370 13.98 -2.48 23.43
N VAL A 371 12.92 -2.42 24.23
CA VAL A 371 12.70 -1.40 25.25
C VAL A 371 13.16 -1.96 26.60
N GLY A 372 14.09 -1.28 27.26
CA GLY A 372 14.65 -1.68 28.55
C GLY A 372 13.65 -1.62 29.70
N GLU A 373 14.04 -2.16 30.85
CA GLU A 373 13.22 -2.18 32.06
C GLU A 373 12.97 -0.74 32.56
N GLY A 374 11.69 -0.42 32.85
CA GLY A 374 11.26 0.91 33.33
C GLY A 374 11.33 2.04 32.33
N GLU A 375 11.74 1.80 31.09
CA GLU A 375 11.78 2.83 30.06
C GLU A 375 10.39 3.35 29.68
N ILE A 376 10.35 4.63 29.33
CA ILE A 376 9.10 5.33 28.98
C ILE A 376 9.24 5.93 27.58
N ILE A 377 8.27 5.63 26.70
CA ILE A 377 8.17 6.12 25.33
C ILE A 377 6.75 6.65 25.09
N GLY A 378 6.64 7.83 24.46
CA GLY A 378 5.36 8.44 24.06
C GLY A 378 4.56 9.09 25.19
N VAL A 379 5.22 9.43 26.31
CA VAL A 379 4.64 10.14 27.45
C VAL A 379 5.20 11.57 27.56
N ASP A 380 6.51 11.72 27.39
CA ASP A 380 7.20 12.99 27.35
C ASP A 380 7.76 13.20 25.94
N LEU A 381 6.99 13.91 25.11
CA LEU A 381 7.34 14.11 23.70
C LEU A 381 8.60 14.97 23.51
N ASP A 382 8.95 15.85 24.46
CA ASP A 382 10.16 16.65 24.33
C ASP A 382 11.41 15.78 24.54
N ARG A 383 11.40 14.90 25.54
CA ARG A 383 12.43 13.88 25.73
C ARG A 383 12.48 12.90 24.53
N ASP A 384 11.33 12.52 23.99
CA ASP A 384 11.28 11.58 22.87
C ASP A 384 11.83 12.19 21.57
N ARG A 385 11.61 13.50 21.32
CA ARG A 385 12.18 14.20 20.15
C ARG A 385 13.70 14.26 20.14
N GLU A 386 14.34 14.21 21.30
CA GLU A 386 15.82 14.15 21.41
C GLU A 386 16.36 12.77 21.01
N ARG A 387 15.53 11.72 21.06
CA ARG A 387 15.92 10.31 20.91
C ARG A 387 15.39 9.67 19.62
N PHE A 388 14.22 10.07 19.18
CA PHE A 388 13.43 9.38 18.15
C PHE A 388 12.79 10.38 17.17
N ALA A 389 12.30 9.84 16.05
CA ALA A 389 11.43 10.60 15.17
C ALA A 389 10.04 10.73 15.81
N VAL A 390 9.51 11.95 15.84
CA VAL A 390 8.15 12.25 16.32
C VAL A 390 7.40 12.97 15.21
N SER A 391 6.25 12.46 14.81
CA SER A 391 5.43 13.03 13.75
C SER A 391 4.74 14.33 14.20
N ASN A 392 4.07 15.00 13.26
CA ASN A 392 3.27 16.19 13.58
C ASN A 392 2.07 15.85 14.49
N GLY A 393 1.50 14.65 14.37
CA GLY A 393 0.44 14.12 15.24
C GLY A 393 0.96 13.62 16.60
N GLY A 394 2.27 13.72 16.87
CA GLY A 394 2.87 13.29 18.14
C GLY A 394 3.15 11.79 18.23
N VAL A 395 3.13 11.06 17.12
CA VAL A 395 3.45 9.62 17.09
C VAL A 395 4.95 9.43 17.18
N VAL A 396 5.42 8.76 18.23
CA VAL A 396 6.83 8.44 18.41
C VAL A 396 7.19 7.21 17.57
N THR A 397 8.22 7.31 16.74
CA THR A 397 8.64 6.20 15.87
C THR A 397 10.07 5.78 16.16
N VAL A 398 10.25 4.55 16.63
CA VAL A 398 11.56 3.96 16.92
C VAL A 398 11.96 3.05 15.78
N GLY A 399 13.14 3.31 15.20
CA GLY A 399 13.65 2.56 14.04
C GLY A 399 14.05 1.12 14.38
N LYS A 400 14.19 0.30 13.35
CA LYS A 400 14.45 -1.15 13.43
C LYS A 400 15.70 -1.48 14.23
N GLY A 401 15.60 -2.46 15.15
CA GLY A 401 16.71 -3.03 15.89
C GLY A 401 17.33 -2.14 16.94
N ILE A 402 16.72 -0.99 17.24
CA ILE A 402 17.20 -0.05 18.26
C ILE A 402 16.95 -0.67 19.64
N TRP A 403 17.96 -0.56 20.50
CA TRP A 403 17.86 -0.80 21.94
C TRP A 403 17.63 0.52 22.66
N VAL A 404 16.58 0.60 23.46
CA VAL A 404 16.17 1.77 24.22
C VAL A 404 16.33 1.46 25.70
N GLY A 405 17.27 2.13 26.36
CA GLY A 405 17.55 1.93 27.78
C GLY A 405 18.96 2.28 28.14
#